data_c0e4922904f84949d25d63af30c003a5
#
_entry.id   c0e4922904f84949d25d63af30c003a5
#
_cell.length_a   1.000
_cell.length_b   1.000
_cell.length_c   1.000
_cell.angle_alpha   90.00
_cell.angle_beta   90.00
_cell.angle_gamma   90.00
#
_symmetry.space_group_name_H-M   'P 1'
#
loop_
_entity.id
_entity.type
_entity.pdbx_description
1 polymer ?
#
loop_
_entity_poly.entity_id
_entity_poly.type
_entity_poly.pdbx_seq_one_letter_code
_entity_poly.pdbx_strand_id
1 'polypeptide(L)'
;QFAWKLRQDPRVVCMEKTNIRYVTPQDIDDVLDFASVDVSFISLTKVLGPARELLADGGEMVCLIKPQFEAGREKVGKKGVVRDKSVHEEVIDKVILFAISIGFSVLHLEYSPIKGPEGNIEYLVHLKKEQDVEQAGMKENVDVQKVVEAAHGELDK
;
A
#
# COMPACT_ATOMS: atom_id res chain seq x y z
N GLN A 1 -5.07 -10.83 2.60
CA GLN A 1 -6.31 -11.39 3.07
C GLN A 1 -7.15 -10.36 3.79
N PHE A 2 -8.34 -10.18 3.34
CA PHE A 2 -9.26 -9.20 3.90
C PHE A 2 -10.06 -9.84 5.05
N ALA A 3 -10.06 -9.21 6.22
CA ALA A 3 -10.75 -9.75 7.39
C ALA A 3 -12.25 -9.88 7.13
N TRP A 4 -12.82 -11.02 7.48
CA TRP A 4 -14.23 -11.32 7.23
C TRP A 4 -15.19 -10.27 7.79
N LYS A 5 -14.92 -9.78 9.01
CA LYS A 5 -15.74 -8.74 9.63
C LYS A 5 -15.75 -7.45 8.82
N LEU A 6 -14.61 -7.08 8.24
CA LEU A 6 -14.52 -5.88 7.42
C LEU A 6 -15.26 -6.05 6.10
N ARG A 7 -15.24 -7.26 5.52
CA ARG A 7 -15.98 -7.54 4.30
C ARG A 7 -17.48 -7.36 4.46
N GLN A 8 -17.99 -7.61 5.66
CA GLN A 8 -19.41 -7.52 5.96
C GLN A 8 -19.83 -6.14 6.47
N ASP A 9 -18.88 -5.26 6.76
CA ASP A 9 -19.18 -3.91 7.22
C ASP A 9 -19.62 -3.06 6.03
N PRO A 10 -20.84 -2.49 6.05
CA PRO A 10 -21.35 -1.71 4.91
C PRO A 10 -20.55 -0.43 4.64
N ARG A 11 -19.69 -0.01 5.58
CA ARG A 11 -18.82 1.15 5.39
C ARG A 11 -17.53 0.81 4.64
N VAL A 12 -17.28 -0.48 4.39
CA VAL A 12 -16.06 -0.95 3.75
C VAL A 12 -16.41 -1.63 2.43
N VAL A 13 -15.78 -1.16 1.35
CA VAL A 13 -15.94 -1.78 0.02
C VAL A 13 -14.65 -2.55 -0.28
N CYS A 14 -14.80 -3.84 -0.56
CA CYS A 14 -13.69 -4.71 -0.87
C CYS A 14 -13.58 -4.92 -2.38
N MET A 15 -12.43 -4.57 -2.97
CA MET A 15 -12.20 -4.64 -4.40
C MET A 15 -10.93 -5.43 -4.74
N GLU A 16 -10.73 -6.55 -4.06
CA GLU A 16 -9.50 -7.35 -4.18
C GLU A 16 -9.18 -7.80 -5.60
N LYS A 17 -10.19 -8.15 -6.39
CA LYS A 17 -10.00 -8.70 -7.74
C LYS A 17 -10.34 -7.71 -8.84
N THR A 18 -10.69 -6.48 -8.48
CA THR A 18 -11.07 -5.46 -9.44
C THR A 18 -9.83 -4.67 -9.87
N ASN A 19 -9.71 -4.35 -11.15
CA ASN A 19 -8.66 -3.46 -11.60
C ASN A 19 -9.07 -2.03 -11.29
N ILE A 20 -8.60 -1.54 -10.15
CA ILE A 20 -9.01 -0.25 -9.61
C ILE A 20 -8.66 0.94 -10.50
N ARG A 21 -7.71 0.78 -11.45
CA ARG A 21 -7.38 1.84 -12.40
C ARG A 21 -8.58 2.27 -13.25
N TYR A 22 -9.53 1.38 -13.44
CA TYR A 22 -10.70 1.62 -14.28
C TYR A 22 -11.98 1.86 -13.50
N VAL A 23 -11.89 1.86 -12.17
CA VAL A 23 -13.05 2.15 -11.32
C VAL A 23 -13.15 3.65 -11.13
N THR A 24 -14.34 4.19 -11.27
CA THR A 24 -14.61 5.62 -11.09
C THR A 24 -15.64 5.83 -9.97
N PRO A 25 -15.81 7.06 -9.46
CA PRO A 25 -16.83 7.33 -8.44
C PRO A 25 -18.24 6.94 -8.88
N GLN A 26 -18.51 6.92 -10.19
CA GLN A 26 -19.81 6.50 -10.71
C GLN A 26 -20.07 5.00 -10.58
N ASP A 27 -19.01 4.21 -10.45
CA ASP A 27 -19.12 2.76 -10.28
C ASP A 27 -19.38 2.36 -8.83
N ILE A 28 -19.29 3.31 -7.91
CA ILE A 28 -19.50 3.11 -6.48
C ILE A 28 -20.56 4.11 -6.02
N ASP A 29 -21.63 3.61 -5.41
CA ASP A 29 -22.76 4.44 -5.01
C ASP A 29 -22.44 5.38 -3.85
N ASP A 30 -21.49 4.99 -3.01
CA ASP A 30 -21.14 5.73 -1.80
C ASP A 30 -19.74 6.34 -1.85
N VAL A 31 -19.56 7.46 -1.14
CA VAL A 31 -18.24 8.02 -0.91
C VAL A 31 -17.59 7.21 0.22
N LEU A 32 -16.39 6.69 -0.01
CA LEU A 32 -15.73 5.80 0.92
C LEU A 32 -14.98 6.56 2.01
N ASP A 33 -15.16 6.15 3.26
CA ASP A 33 -14.36 6.67 4.38
C ASP A 33 -13.09 5.84 4.59
N PHE A 34 -13.10 4.59 4.15
CA PHE A 34 -11.97 3.69 4.31
C PHE A 34 -11.90 2.71 3.14
N ALA A 35 -10.69 2.40 2.71
CA ALA A 35 -10.44 1.41 1.68
C ALA A 35 -9.20 0.58 2.05
N SER A 36 -9.19 -0.68 1.63
CA SER A 36 -7.97 -1.47 1.68
C SER A 36 -7.61 -1.93 0.27
N VAL A 37 -6.33 -1.92 -0.04
CA VAL A 37 -5.84 -2.22 -1.39
C VAL A 37 -4.80 -3.33 -1.31
N ASP A 38 -5.11 -4.43 -1.97
CA ASP A 38 -4.21 -5.57 -2.13
C ASP A 38 -4.25 -5.97 -3.60
N VAL A 39 -3.24 -5.53 -4.35
CA VAL A 39 -3.15 -5.78 -5.79
C VAL A 39 -1.85 -6.50 -6.12
N SER A 40 -1.89 -7.30 -7.17
CA SER A 40 -0.73 -8.07 -7.64
C SER A 40 -0.44 -7.75 -9.10
N PHE A 41 0.82 -7.87 -9.47
CA PHE A 41 1.30 -7.67 -10.85
C PHE A 41 1.14 -6.24 -11.37
N ILE A 42 1.04 -5.27 -10.47
CA ILE A 42 0.94 -3.85 -10.81
C ILE A 42 1.54 -3.03 -9.68
N SER A 43 2.14 -1.91 -10.01
CA SER A 43 2.66 -0.98 -9.00
C SER A 43 1.53 -0.19 -8.37
N LEU A 44 1.64 0.06 -7.06
CA LEU A 44 0.72 0.94 -6.35
C LEU A 44 0.71 2.35 -6.94
N THR A 45 1.80 2.79 -7.57
CA THR A 45 1.84 4.10 -8.21
C THR A 45 0.81 4.26 -9.32
N LYS A 46 0.33 3.15 -9.88
CA LYS A 46 -0.73 3.16 -10.90
C LYS A 46 -2.13 3.02 -10.31
N VAL A 47 -2.22 2.67 -9.04
CA VAL A 47 -3.49 2.36 -8.35
C VAL A 47 -3.91 3.49 -7.43
N LEU A 48 -2.95 4.18 -6.81
CA LEU A 48 -3.24 5.17 -5.75
C LEU A 48 -4.06 6.37 -6.25
N GLY A 49 -3.80 6.85 -7.47
CA GLY A 49 -4.58 7.95 -8.02
C GLY A 49 -6.06 7.62 -8.16
N PRO A 50 -6.41 6.56 -8.91
CA PRO A 50 -7.81 6.12 -9.01
C PRO A 50 -8.45 5.80 -7.64
N ALA A 51 -7.71 5.17 -6.74
CA ALA A 51 -8.22 4.85 -5.41
C ALA A 51 -8.52 6.12 -4.61
N ARG A 52 -7.67 7.13 -4.70
CA ARG A 52 -7.88 8.40 -4.01
C ARG A 52 -9.19 9.06 -4.42
N GLU A 53 -9.55 8.97 -5.71
CA GLU A 53 -10.79 9.56 -6.21
C GLU A 53 -12.04 8.92 -5.58
N LEU A 54 -11.93 7.70 -5.07
CA LEU A 54 -13.05 7.00 -4.44
C LEU A 54 -13.20 7.35 -2.96
N LEU A 55 -12.19 7.99 -2.35
CA LEU A 55 -12.22 8.33 -0.92
C LEU A 55 -12.81 9.71 -0.69
N ALA A 56 -13.51 9.84 0.43
CA ALA A 56 -13.89 11.16 0.97
C ALA A 56 -12.63 11.89 1.44
N ASP A 57 -12.69 13.22 1.50
CA ASP A 57 -11.65 14.01 2.12
C ASP A 57 -11.48 13.56 3.58
N GLY A 58 -10.26 13.34 4.01
CA GLY A 58 -9.97 12.76 5.32
C GLY A 58 -10.16 11.26 5.39
N GLY A 59 -10.63 10.61 4.32
CA GLY A 59 -10.74 9.16 4.26
C GLY A 59 -9.38 8.48 4.29
N GLU A 60 -9.35 7.25 4.76
CA GLU A 60 -8.11 6.53 5.00
C GLU A 60 -8.03 5.24 4.17
N MET A 61 -6.81 4.81 3.93
CA MET A 61 -6.54 3.64 3.11
C MET A 61 -5.36 2.87 3.66
N VAL A 62 -5.46 1.55 3.64
CA VAL A 62 -4.33 0.67 3.94
C VAL A 62 -3.97 -0.08 2.67
N CYS A 63 -2.71 -0.02 2.29
CA CYS A 63 -2.21 -0.69 1.09
C CYS A 63 -1.09 -1.66 1.43
N LEU A 64 -1.07 -2.79 0.75
CA LEU A 64 0.05 -3.72 0.80
C LEU A 64 1.10 -3.31 -0.23
N ILE A 65 2.31 -3.07 0.24
CA ILE A 65 3.48 -2.84 -0.62
C ILE A 65 4.16 -4.18 -0.83
N LYS A 66 4.24 -4.61 -2.07
CA LYS A 66 4.80 -5.90 -2.45
C LYS A 66 6.06 -5.68 -3.29
N PRO A 67 7.25 -5.75 -2.68
CA PRO A 67 8.49 -5.46 -3.40
C PRO A 67 8.64 -6.22 -4.72
N GLN A 68 8.13 -7.45 -4.78
CA GLN A 68 8.21 -8.27 -5.99
C GLN A 68 7.45 -7.67 -7.19
N PHE A 69 6.49 -6.78 -6.94
CA PHE A 69 5.74 -6.09 -8.01
C PHE A 69 6.09 -4.62 -8.14
N GLU A 70 6.97 -4.11 -7.27
CA GLU A 70 7.41 -2.71 -7.29
C GLU A 70 8.83 -2.55 -7.83
N ALA A 71 9.69 -3.53 -7.59
CA ALA A 71 11.07 -3.50 -8.06
C ALA A 71 11.15 -3.83 -9.55
N GLY A 72 12.16 -3.34 -10.23
CA GLY A 72 12.44 -3.74 -11.60
C GLY A 72 12.83 -5.22 -11.68
N ARG A 73 12.65 -5.84 -12.85
CA ARG A 73 12.93 -7.26 -13.05
C ARG A 73 14.35 -7.65 -12.64
N GLU A 74 15.31 -6.78 -12.88
CA GLU A 74 16.73 -7.02 -12.56
C GLU A 74 16.99 -7.13 -11.06
N LYS A 75 16.06 -6.67 -10.24
CA LYS A 75 16.18 -6.72 -8.77
C LYS A 75 15.35 -7.83 -8.15
N VAL A 76 14.62 -8.58 -8.97
CA VAL A 76 13.83 -9.71 -8.50
C VAL A 76 14.62 -10.99 -8.75
N GLY A 77 14.84 -11.75 -7.69
CA GLY A 77 15.60 -12.99 -7.76
C GLY A 77 14.80 -14.15 -8.35
N LYS A 78 15.41 -15.31 -8.30
CA LYS A 78 14.76 -16.55 -8.71
C LYS A 78 13.47 -16.76 -7.93
N LYS A 79 12.48 -17.36 -8.55
CA LYS A 79 11.16 -17.62 -7.96
C LYS A 79 10.37 -16.35 -7.63
N GLY A 80 10.77 -15.21 -8.18
CA GLY A 80 10.03 -13.97 -7.96
C GLY A 80 10.19 -13.38 -6.57
N VAL A 81 11.34 -13.58 -5.92
CA VAL A 81 11.58 -13.11 -4.55
C VAL A 81 12.58 -11.96 -4.54
N VAL A 82 12.24 -10.89 -3.84
CA VAL A 82 13.13 -9.76 -3.57
C VAL A 82 13.66 -9.90 -2.15
N ARG A 83 14.96 -10.11 -1.99
CA ARG A 83 15.58 -10.39 -0.69
C ARG A 83 16.42 -9.22 -0.14
N ASP A 84 16.85 -8.31 -1.01
CA ASP A 84 17.76 -7.23 -0.64
C ASP A 84 17.03 -6.15 0.15
N LYS A 85 17.49 -5.87 1.36
CA LYS A 85 16.94 -4.83 2.22
C LYS A 85 16.94 -3.45 1.55
N SER A 86 18.01 -3.12 0.83
CA SER A 86 18.10 -1.82 0.16
C SER A 86 17.06 -1.67 -0.93
N VAL A 87 16.70 -2.76 -1.60
CA VAL A 87 15.63 -2.75 -2.61
C VAL A 87 14.27 -2.55 -1.93
N HIS A 88 14.05 -3.17 -0.77
CA HIS A 88 12.82 -2.96 -0.01
C HIS A 88 12.67 -1.50 0.41
N GLU A 89 13.75 -0.88 0.91
CA GLU A 89 13.73 0.53 1.30
C GLU A 89 13.44 1.43 0.09
N GLU A 90 14.09 1.17 -1.03
CA GLU A 90 13.89 1.92 -2.28
C GLU A 90 12.44 1.83 -2.76
N VAL A 91 11.87 0.62 -2.73
CA VAL A 91 10.49 0.37 -3.14
C VAL A 91 9.51 1.13 -2.24
N ILE A 92 9.71 1.05 -0.93
CA ILE A 92 8.83 1.73 0.03
C ILE A 92 8.92 3.24 -0.15
N ASP A 93 10.14 3.78 -0.29
CA ASP A 93 10.36 5.21 -0.51
C ASP A 93 9.64 5.69 -1.78
N LYS A 94 9.73 4.91 -2.86
CA LYS A 94 9.07 5.23 -4.12
C LYS A 94 7.55 5.35 -3.93
N VAL A 95 6.95 4.39 -3.26
CA VAL A 95 5.51 4.37 -3.02
C VAL A 95 5.09 5.54 -2.12
N ILE A 96 5.82 5.78 -1.04
CA ILE A 96 5.52 6.87 -0.10
C ILE A 96 5.64 8.23 -0.78
N LEU A 97 6.73 8.47 -1.50
CA LEU A 97 6.93 9.75 -2.18
C LEU A 97 5.84 10.00 -3.22
N PHE A 98 5.46 8.96 -3.95
CA PHE A 98 4.36 9.08 -4.91
C PHE A 98 3.04 9.42 -4.20
N ALA A 99 2.74 8.71 -3.12
CA ALA A 99 1.50 8.93 -2.36
C ALA A 99 1.41 10.36 -1.86
N ILE A 100 2.50 10.89 -1.30
CA ILE A 100 2.54 12.28 -0.83
C ILE A 100 2.35 13.24 -2.00
N SER A 101 2.97 12.96 -3.14
CA SER A 101 2.89 13.84 -4.31
C SER A 101 1.47 14.00 -4.85
N ILE A 102 0.59 13.04 -4.61
CA ILE A 102 -0.79 13.09 -5.09
C ILE A 102 -1.79 13.45 -3.99
N GLY A 103 -1.32 13.75 -2.79
CA GLY A 103 -2.19 14.27 -1.73
C GLY A 103 -2.56 13.28 -0.63
N PHE A 104 -1.73 12.28 -0.38
CA PHE A 104 -1.89 11.41 0.78
C PHE A 104 -0.88 11.77 1.85
N SER A 105 -1.31 11.78 3.11
CA SER A 105 -0.39 11.74 4.25
C SER A 105 -0.13 10.29 4.62
N VAL A 106 1.10 9.99 5.00
CA VAL A 106 1.50 8.66 5.46
C VAL A 106 1.43 8.65 6.98
N LEU A 107 0.47 7.91 7.53
CA LEU A 107 0.21 7.88 8.96
C LEU A 107 0.98 6.79 9.67
N HIS A 108 1.21 5.67 8.99
CA HIS A 108 1.82 4.51 9.61
C HIS A 108 2.43 3.59 8.55
N LEU A 109 3.50 2.90 8.94
CA LEU A 109 4.15 1.89 8.10
C LEU A 109 4.57 0.72 8.98
N GLU A 110 4.21 -0.48 8.57
CA GLU A 110 4.61 -1.71 9.26
C GLU A 110 4.92 -2.81 8.25
N TYR A 111 5.63 -3.83 8.67
CA TYR A 111 5.75 -5.03 7.86
C TYR A 111 4.57 -5.97 8.16
N SER A 112 4.15 -6.73 7.14
CA SER A 112 3.14 -7.74 7.31
C SER A 112 3.74 -8.93 8.09
N PRO A 113 3.07 -9.43 9.13
CA PRO A 113 3.59 -10.58 9.88
C PRO A 113 3.56 -11.88 9.08
N ILE A 114 2.83 -11.89 7.98
CA ILE A 114 2.69 -13.05 7.10
C ILE A 114 3.42 -12.76 5.80
N LYS A 115 4.35 -13.66 5.40
CA LYS A 115 5.04 -13.53 4.12
C LYS A 115 4.06 -13.79 2.97
N GLY A 116 4.25 -13.09 1.86
CA GLY A 116 3.52 -13.30 0.64
C GLY A 116 4.04 -14.51 -0.14
N PRO A 117 3.59 -14.66 -1.39
CA PRO A 117 3.99 -15.79 -2.25
C PRO A 117 5.51 -15.95 -2.34
N GLU A 118 5.94 -17.20 -2.34
CA GLU A 118 7.36 -17.60 -2.45
C GLU A 118 8.24 -17.05 -1.31
N GLY A 119 7.61 -16.59 -0.21
CA GLY A 119 8.33 -16.08 0.95
C GLY A 119 8.70 -14.61 0.86
N ASN A 120 8.07 -13.83 -0.01
CA ASN A 120 8.30 -12.39 -0.06
C ASN A 120 7.81 -11.69 1.20
N ILE A 121 8.65 -10.80 1.73
CA ILE A 121 8.26 -9.90 2.81
C ILE A 121 7.44 -8.76 2.18
N GLU A 122 6.30 -8.45 2.76
CA GLU A 122 5.43 -7.38 2.31
C GLU A 122 5.19 -6.38 3.43
N TYR A 123 4.76 -5.17 3.06
CA TYR A 123 4.60 -4.07 4.01
C TYR A 123 3.21 -3.49 3.91
N LEU A 124 2.74 -2.92 5.03
CA LEU A 124 1.45 -2.24 5.12
C LEU A 124 1.72 -0.74 5.30
N VAL A 125 1.14 0.07 4.43
CA VAL A 125 1.21 1.52 4.55
C VAL A 125 -0.20 2.06 4.78
N HIS A 126 -0.34 2.90 5.80
CA HIS A 126 -1.60 3.55 6.16
C HIS A 126 -1.58 4.98 5.68
N LEU A 127 -2.50 5.32 4.80
CA LEU A 127 -2.58 6.61 4.13
C LEU A 127 -3.87 7.34 4.50
N LYS A 128 -3.81 8.68 4.45
CA LYS A 128 -4.99 9.52 4.64
C LYS A 128 -5.08 10.50 3.49
N LYS A 129 -6.26 10.58 2.86
CA LYS A 129 -6.50 11.56 1.80
C LYS A 129 -6.61 12.96 2.40
N GLU A 130 -5.67 13.82 2.03
CA GLU A 130 -5.73 15.22 2.39
C GLU A 130 -6.56 15.98 1.35
N GLN A 131 -7.37 16.91 1.81
CA GLN A 131 -8.14 17.76 0.90
C GLN A 131 -7.22 18.64 0.07
N ASP A 132 -6.19 19.18 0.72
CA ASP A 132 -5.17 20.01 0.09
C ASP A 132 -3.89 19.20 -0.05
N VAL A 133 -3.43 19.01 -1.30
CA VAL A 133 -2.21 18.24 -1.60
C VAL A 133 -0.99 18.81 -0.86
N GLU A 134 -0.95 20.13 -0.65
CA GLU A 134 0.16 20.77 0.06
C GLU A 134 0.26 20.37 1.54
N GLN A 135 -0.82 19.85 2.11
CA GLN A 135 -0.82 19.38 3.50
C GLN A 135 -0.38 17.93 3.65
N ALA A 136 -0.17 17.24 2.52
CA ALA A 136 0.27 15.85 2.55
C ALA A 136 1.70 15.75 3.06
N GLY A 137 1.97 14.75 3.87
CA GLY A 137 3.30 14.53 4.41
C GLY A 137 3.38 13.22 5.18
N MET A 138 4.55 12.96 5.75
CA MET A 138 4.82 11.74 6.49
C MET A 138 4.89 12.04 7.98
N LYS A 139 4.20 11.22 8.79
CA LYS A 139 4.25 11.33 10.25
C LYS A 139 5.66 11.02 10.76
N GLU A 140 6.04 11.63 11.88
CA GLU A 140 7.38 11.47 12.48
C GLU A 140 7.70 10.04 12.90
N ASN A 141 6.69 9.26 13.25
CA ASN A 141 6.87 7.88 13.67
C ASN A 141 7.11 6.91 12.51
N VAL A 142 7.03 7.36 11.28
CA VAL A 142 7.29 6.52 10.10
C VAL A 142 8.78 6.52 9.80
N ASP A 143 9.40 5.35 9.92
CA ASP A 143 10.82 5.15 9.70
C ASP A 143 11.01 3.92 8.81
N VAL A 144 11.26 4.15 7.53
CA VAL A 144 11.36 3.08 6.52
C VAL A 144 12.49 2.11 6.84
N GLN A 145 13.68 2.63 7.16
CA GLN A 145 14.84 1.79 7.45
C GLN A 145 14.59 0.88 8.65
N LYS A 146 14.00 1.42 9.70
CA LYS A 146 13.71 0.67 10.92
C LYS A 146 12.70 -0.45 10.67
N VAL A 147 11.67 -0.17 9.88
CA VAL A 147 10.64 -1.17 9.53
C VAL A 147 11.24 -2.30 8.71
N VAL A 148 12.08 -1.97 7.71
CA VAL A 148 12.73 -2.98 6.87
C VAL A 148 13.69 -3.84 7.71
N GLU A 149 14.47 -3.24 8.60
CA GLU A 149 15.38 -3.98 9.49
C GLU A 149 14.58 -4.93 10.41
N ALA A 150 13.49 -4.44 10.98
CA ALA A 150 12.64 -5.26 11.86
C ALA A 150 12.01 -6.44 11.10
N ALA A 151 11.55 -6.19 9.87
CA ALA A 151 10.94 -7.22 9.03
C ALA A 151 11.92 -8.35 8.76
N HIS A 152 13.13 -8.02 8.33
CA HIS A 152 14.15 -9.03 8.03
C HIS A 152 14.62 -9.75 9.29
N GLY A 153 14.72 -9.05 10.40
CA GLY A 153 15.10 -9.64 11.70
C GLY A 153 14.08 -10.67 12.18
N GLU A 154 12.80 -10.41 11.99
CA GLU A 154 11.75 -11.32 12.45
C GLU A 154 11.41 -12.43 11.46
N LEU A 155 11.38 -12.13 10.17
CA LEU A 155 10.85 -13.04 9.16
C LEU A 155 11.92 -13.85 8.43
N ASP A 156 13.15 -13.38 8.41
CA ASP A 156 14.27 -14.06 7.72
C ASP A 156 15.28 -14.67 8.71
N LYS A 157 14.81 -15.15 9.81
CA LYS A 157 15.64 -15.83 10.81
C LYS A 157 16.17 -17.16 10.26
#